data_c1e83e20d5f3e74c76a3398cd9148de1
#
_entry.id   c1e83e20d5f3e74c76a3398cd9148de1
#
_cell.length_a   1.000
_cell.length_b   1.000
_cell.length_c   1.000
_cell.angle_alpha   90.00
_cell.angle_beta   90.00
_cell.angle_gamma   90.00
#
_symmetry.space_group_name_H-M   'P 1'
#
loop_
_entity.id
_entity.type
_entity.pdbx_description
1 polymer ?
#
loop_
_entity_poly.entity_id
_entity_poly.type
_entity_poly.pdbx_seq_one_letter_code
_entity_poly.pdbx_strand_id
1 'polypeptide(L)'
;MKTLMACLAAVSAASVCLVTVPCTQAASFATSYDCTKATATVEKLICRDAQLAQMDVELMRLYRLALTDEHSVPRPDKVLIDQQFWVDARDQCASRPDPRACTISSYAQRAHQLRQGSAIVRTKDPYRLTEGPLAFRCNGLNALVSATFFTTQPGVVYLAWANSSITLNQVPSDVGTQYIGKDLQGTYSFRQDGSGVLFQKPGSGILTCTAEPTG
;
A
#
# COMPACT_ATOMS: atom_id res chain seq x y z
N MET A 1 67.76 -59.97 -28.33
CA MET A 1 67.33 -58.61 -28.72
C MET A 1 65.88 -58.69 -28.93
N LYS A 2 65.07 -58.31 -27.91
CA LYS A 2 63.59 -58.21 -27.98
C LYS A 2 63.20 -56.93 -27.26
N THR A 3 62.72 -55.94 -28.00
CA THR A 3 62.29 -54.66 -27.57
C THR A 3 60.83 -54.78 -27.02
N LEU A 4 60.61 -54.46 -25.74
CA LEU A 4 59.31 -54.34 -25.15
C LEU A 4 58.79 -52.92 -25.39
N MET A 5 57.67 -52.82 -26.03
CA MET A 5 56.84 -51.57 -26.18
C MET A 5 55.89 -51.47 -24.98
N ALA A 6 56.03 -50.42 -24.16
CA ALA A 6 55.18 -50.14 -23.07
C ALA A 6 54.07 -49.17 -23.58
N CYS A 7 52.82 -49.60 -23.52
CA CYS A 7 51.62 -48.72 -23.75
C CYS A 7 51.30 -47.92 -22.50
N LEU A 8 51.41 -46.59 -22.56
CA LEU A 8 50.91 -45.68 -21.56
C LEU A 8 49.43 -45.43 -21.82
N ALA A 9 48.58 -45.84 -20.91
CA ALA A 9 47.17 -45.51 -20.92
C ALA A 9 46.97 -44.13 -20.25
N ALA A 10 46.56 -43.15 -21.00
CA ALA A 10 46.16 -41.84 -20.49
C ALA A 10 44.75 -41.91 -19.86
N VAL A 11 44.67 -41.73 -18.55
CA VAL A 11 43.38 -41.58 -17.84
C VAL A 11 42.95 -40.12 -17.92
N SER A 12 41.91 -39.84 -18.73
CA SER A 12 41.28 -38.54 -18.80
C SER A 12 40.35 -38.36 -17.61
N ALA A 13 40.74 -37.51 -16.67
CA ALA A 13 39.87 -37.07 -15.56
C ALA A 13 38.87 -36.04 -16.09
N ALA A 14 37.60 -36.45 -16.25
CA ALA A 14 36.52 -35.54 -16.54
C ALA A 14 36.16 -34.76 -15.28
N SER A 15 36.56 -33.47 -15.20
CA SER A 15 36.11 -32.53 -14.15
C SER A 15 34.65 -32.17 -14.38
N VAL A 16 33.79 -32.72 -13.56
CA VAL A 16 32.38 -32.28 -13.48
C VAL A 16 32.34 -30.96 -12.69
N CYS A 17 32.21 -29.83 -13.38
CA CYS A 17 31.91 -28.56 -12.75
C CYS A 17 30.47 -28.59 -12.22
N LEU A 18 30.30 -28.76 -10.91
CA LEU A 18 29.05 -28.50 -10.21
C LEU A 18 28.76 -26.98 -10.23
N VAL A 19 27.90 -26.55 -11.14
CA VAL A 19 27.39 -25.18 -11.15
C VAL A 19 26.41 -25.07 -9.99
N THR A 20 26.86 -24.51 -8.86
CA THR A 20 25.98 -24.12 -7.75
C THR A 20 25.19 -22.88 -8.20
N VAL A 21 23.91 -23.05 -8.56
CA VAL A 21 23.02 -21.96 -8.82
C VAL A 21 22.73 -21.27 -7.46
N PRO A 22 23.11 -20.00 -7.27
CA PRO A 22 22.78 -19.31 -6.04
C PRO A 22 21.26 -19.24 -5.93
N CYS A 23 20.68 -19.81 -4.87
CA CYS A 23 19.28 -19.65 -4.53
C CYS A 23 19.12 -18.18 -4.08
N THR A 24 18.68 -17.31 -4.99
CA THR A 24 18.33 -15.93 -4.67
C THR A 24 17.11 -15.99 -3.76
N GLN A 25 17.33 -15.88 -2.45
CA GLN A 25 16.25 -15.64 -1.51
C GLN A 25 15.61 -14.30 -1.89
N ALA A 26 14.31 -14.34 -2.20
CA ALA A 26 13.55 -13.12 -2.42
C ALA A 26 13.68 -12.24 -1.17
N ALA A 27 14.08 -10.99 -1.34
CA ALA A 27 14.17 -10.03 -0.24
C ALA A 27 12.80 -9.95 0.46
N SER A 28 12.78 -10.15 1.78
CA SER A 28 11.61 -9.92 2.60
C SER A 28 11.74 -8.55 3.27
N PHE A 29 10.69 -7.75 3.23
CA PHE A 29 10.63 -6.45 3.89
C PHE A 29 10.11 -6.59 5.31
N ALA A 30 10.43 -5.62 6.18
CA ALA A 30 9.90 -5.57 7.54
C ALA A 30 8.39 -5.34 7.49
N THR A 31 7.61 -6.21 8.15
CA THR A 31 6.16 -6.16 8.28
C THR A 31 5.75 -6.15 9.74
N SER A 32 4.47 -5.96 10.03
CA SER A 32 3.93 -6.01 11.39
C SER A 32 3.90 -7.41 11.99
N TYR A 33 4.17 -8.44 11.19
CA TYR A 33 4.18 -9.86 11.54
C TYR A 33 5.43 -10.57 10.98
N ASP A 34 5.67 -11.78 11.43
CA ASP A 34 6.80 -12.62 10.99
C ASP A 34 6.50 -13.26 9.62
N CYS A 35 7.19 -12.79 8.60
CA CYS A 35 7.04 -13.29 7.22
C CYS A 35 7.37 -14.77 7.04
N THR A 36 8.15 -15.36 7.95
CA THR A 36 8.45 -16.82 7.90
C THR A 36 7.22 -17.66 8.25
N LYS A 37 6.23 -17.06 8.91
CA LYS A 37 4.96 -17.67 9.31
C LYS A 37 3.80 -17.30 8.41
N ALA A 38 4.03 -16.49 7.36
CA ALA A 38 2.99 -16.09 6.43
C ALA A 38 2.40 -17.30 5.69
N THR A 39 1.12 -17.54 5.86
CA THR A 39 0.39 -18.65 5.23
C THR A 39 -0.51 -18.18 4.09
N ALA A 40 -1.22 -17.06 4.30
CA ALA A 40 -2.11 -16.50 3.29
C ALA A 40 -1.36 -15.92 2.09
N THR A 41 -1.95 -16.01 0.91
CA THR A 41 -1.36 -15.48 -0.33
C THR A 41 -1.08 -13.98 -0.24
N VAL A 42 -2.00 -13.22 0.38
CA VAL A 42 -1.85 -11.77 0.56
C VAL A 42 -0.74 -11.45 1.55
N GLU A 43 -0.58 -12.21 2.63
CA GLU A 43 0.54 -12.05 3.57
C GLU A 43 1.89 -12.24 2.86
N LYS A 44 2.01 -13.29 2.03
CA LYS A 44 3.21 -13.54 1.23
C LYS A 44 3.47 -12.42 0.21
N LEU A 45 2.42 -11.82 -0.35
CA LEU A 45 2.53 -10.67 -1.24
C LEU A 45 3.07 -9.45 -0.48
N ILE A 46 2.51 -9.14 0.70
CA ILE A 46 2.95 -8.03 1.56
C ILE A 46 4.42 -8.18 1.92
N CYS A 47 4.87 -9.39 2.28
CA CYS A 47 6.27 -9.67 2.63
C CYS A 47 7.27 -9.42 1.50
N ARG A 48 6.83 -9.47 0.24
CA ARG A 48 7.69 -9.35 -0.96
C ARG A 48 7.58 -7.99 -1.65
N ASP A 49 6.66 -7.13 -1.19
CA ASP A 49 6.40 -5.81 -1.77
C ASP A 49 6.75 -4.72 -0.75
N ALA A 50 7.74 -3.90 -1.07
CA ALA A 50 8.26 -2.86 -0.19
C ALA A 50 7.17 -1.85 0.21
N GLN A 51 6.31 -1.46 -0.72
CA GLN A 51 5.23 -0.50 -0.48
C GLN A 51 4.17 -1.10 0.45
N LEU A 52 3.73 -2.33 0.18
CA LEU A 52 2.75 -3.01 1.02
C LEU A 52 3.29 -3.28 2.42
N ALA A 53 4.57 -3.66 2.57
CA ALA A 53 5.21 -3.84 3.86
C ALA A 53 5.23 -2.54 4.68
N GLN A 54 5.55 -1.41 4.06
CA GLN A 54 5.48 -0.09 4.73
C GLN A 54 4.05 0.26 5.15
N MET A 55 3.07 0.02 4.27
CA MET A 55 1.65 0.25 4.58
C MET A 55 1.17 -0.66 5.71
N ASP A 56 1.66 -1.90 5.80
CA ASP A 56 1.33 -2.85 6.86
C ASP A 56 1.84 -2.39 8.24
N VAL A 57 3.13 -2.00 8.30
CA VAL A 57 3.72 -1.47 9.54
C VAL A 57 2.98 -0.21 10.01
N GLU A 58 2.69 0.71 9.08
CA GLU A 58 1.95 1.92 9.39
C GLU A 58 0.53 1.63 9.87
N LEU A 59 -0.20 0.76 9.16
CA LEU A 59 -1.56 0.40 9.58
C LEU A 59 -1.60 -0.20 10.98
N MET A 60 -0.64 -1.08 11.32
CA MET A 60 -0.54 -1.65 12.66
C MET A 60 -0.28 -0.57 13.71
N ARG A 61 0.54 0.44 13.38
CA ARG A 61 0.77 1.60 14.26
C ARG A 61 -0.53 2.37 14.51
N LEU A 62 -1.27 2.71 13.43
CA LEU A 62 -2.55 3.42 13.53
C LEU A 62 -3.58 2.62 14.34
N TYR A 63 -3.68 1.32 14.10
CA TYR A 63 -4.58 0.43 14.81
C TYR A 63 -4.28 0.39 16.32
N ARG A 64 -3.00 0.24 16.71
CA ARG A 64 -2.60 0.25 18.12
C ARG A 64 -2.94 1.57 18.80
N LEU A 65 -2.74 2.70 18.13
CA LEU A 65 -3.13 4.01 18.65
C LEU A 65 -4.64 4.13 18.82
N ALA A 66 -5.43 3.66 17.84
CA ALA A 66 -6.89 3.69 17.92
C ALA A 66 -7.43 2.87 19.11
N LEU A 67 -6.76 1.77 19.47
CA LEU A 67 -7.12 0.97 20.65
C LEU A 67 -6.86 1.70 21.98
N THR A 68 -5.99 2.72 22.00
CA THR A 68 -5.71 3.52 23.20
C THR A 68 -6.56 4.79 23.31
N ASP A 69 -7.37 5.09 22.30
CA ASP A 69 -8.22 6.27 22.25
C ASP A 69 -9.65 5.91 22.73
N GLU A 70 -9.93 6.18 23.99
CA GLU A 70 -11.25 5.93 24.60
C GLU A 70 -12.38 6.73 23.93
N HIS A 71 -12.03 7.81 23.21
CA HIS A 71 -12.97 8.66 22.48
C HIS A 71 -13.04 8.34 20.99
N SER A 72 -12.36 7.27 20.54
CA SER A 72 -12.43 6.87 19.13
C SER A 72 -13.86 6.48 18.72
N VAL A 73 -14.16 6.70 17.43
CA VAL A 73 -15.41 6.30 16.81
C VAL A 73 -15.11 5.43 15.58
N PRO A 74 -15.39 4.14 15.65
CA PRO A 74 -16.00 3.39 16.75
C PRO A 74 -15.08 3.25 17.97
N ARG A 75 -15.66 2.87 19.11
CA ARG A 75 -14.90 2.63 20.35
C ARG A 75 -13.87 1.49 20.21
N PRO A 76 -12.83 1.43 21.09
CA PRO A 76 -11.73 0.46 20.98
C PRO A 76 -12.18 -1.00 20.87
N ASP A 77 -13.20 -1.43 21.61
CA ASP A 77 -13.75 -2.79 21.53
C ASP A 77 -14.29 -3.12 20.12
N LYS A 78 -14.98 -2.16 19.51
CA LYS A 78 -15.46 -2.29 18.13
C LYS A 78 -14.32 -2.20 17.11
N VAL A 79 -13.30 -1.35 17.36
CA VAL A 79 -12.09 -1.27 16.52
C VAL A 79 -11.39 -2.63 16.45
N LEU A 80 -11.31 -3.35 17.59
CA LEU A 80 -10.74 -4.71 17.67
C LEU A 80 -11.50 -5.69 16.76
N ILE A 81 -12.82 -5.71 16.87
CA ILE A 81 -13.69 -6.59 16.07
C ILE A 81 -13.59 -6.25 14.58
N ASP A 82 -13.69 -4.97 14.24
CA ASP A 82 -13.61 -4.49 12.87
C ASP A 82 -12.25 -4.80 12.22
N GLN A 83 -11.18 -4.87 13.01
CA GLN A 83 -9.86 -5.26 12.51
C GLN A 83 -9.82 -6.71 12.07
N GLN A 84 -10.48 -7.62 12.78
CA GLN A 84 -10.56 -9.04 12.41
C GLN A 84 -11.32 -9.19 11.07
N PHE A 85 -12.49 -8.57 10.95
CA PHE A 85 -13.24 -8.57 9.69
C PHE A 85 -12.48 -7.93 8.53
N TRP A 86 -11.70 -6.88 8.82
CA TRP A 86 -10.88 -6.24 7.80
C TRP A 86 -9.76 -7.17 7.30
N VAL A 87 -9.10 -7.92 8.18
CA VAL A 87 -8.07 -8.90 7.78
C VAL A 87 -8.66 -9.94 6.83
N ASP A 88 -9.82 -10.52 7.19
CA ASP A 88 -10.51 -11.51 6.35
C ASP A 88 -10.88 -10.92 4.97
N ALA A 89 -11.38 -9.69 4.95
CA ALA A 89 -11.74 -9.00 3.71
C ALA A 89 -10.51 -8.67 2.85
N ARG A 90 -9.40 -8.22 3.47
CA ARG A 90 -8.12 -7.97 2.80
C ARG A 90 -7.59 -9.24 2.12
N ASP A 91 -7.67 -10.38 2.79
CA ASP A 91 -7.13 -11.63 2.28
C ASP A 91 -7.90 -12.16 1.06
N GLN A 92 -9.15 -11.72 0.87
CA GLN A 92 -9.91 -11.98 -0.37
C GLN A 92 -9.32 -11.27 -1.60
N CYS A 93 -8.41 -10.30 -1.41
CA CYS A 93 -7.67 -9.71 -2.52
C CYS A 93 -6.86 -10.73 -3.31
N ALA A 94 -6.49 -11.86 -2.71
CA ALA A 94 -5.81 -12.96 -3.41
C ALA A 94 -6.55 -13.46 -4.66
N SER A 95 -7.87 -13.37 -4.68
CA SER A 95 -8.73 -13.83 -5.78
C SER A 95 -9.12 -12.72 -6.78
N ARG A 96 -8.63 -11.50 -6.59
CA ARG A 96 -8.94 -10.38 -7.49
C ARG A 96 -8.02 -10.39 -8.73
N PRO A 97 -8.45 -9.78 -9.85
CA PRO A 97 -7.62 -9.68 -11.06
C PRO A 97 -6.26 -9.00 -10.83
N ASP A 98 -6.21 -8.03 -9.92
CA ASP A 98 -4.98 -7.39 -9.44
C ASP A 98 -4.94 -7.45 -7.91
N PRO A 99 -4.34 -8.52 -7.34
CA PRO A 99 -4.24 -8.67 -5.89
C PRO A 99 -3.46 -7.55 -5.21
N ARG A 100 -2.44 -7.00 -5.89
CA ARG A 100 -1.62 -5.92 -5.36
C ARG A 100 -2.42 -4.62 -5.22
N ALA A 101 -3.07 -4.18 -6.29
CA ALA A 101 -3.90 -2.97 -6.26
C ALA A 101 -5.06 -3.09 -5.26
N CYS A 102 -5.71 -4.26 -5.19
CA CYS A 102 -6.74 -4.55 -4.20
C CYS A 102 -6.19 -4.41 -2.77
N THR A 103 -5.01 -4.98 -2.49
CA THR A 103 -4.40 -4.92 -1.16
C THR A 103 -4.03 -3.49 -0.79
N ILE A 104 -3.39 -2.71 -1.68
CA ILE A 104 -3.11 -1.28 -1.47
C ILE A 104 -4.40 -0.53 -1.12
N SER A 105 -5.48 -0.75 -1.88
CA SER A 105 -6.76 -0.09 -1.64
C SER A 105 -7.34 -0.45 -0.27
N SER A 106 -7.27 -1.72 0.13
CA SER A 106 -7.72 -2.19 1.44
C SER A 106 -6.97 -1.51 2.58
N TYR A 107 -5.64 -1.41 2.50
CA TYR A 107 -4.82 -0.70 3.49
C TYR A 107 -5.15 0.79 3.54
N ALA A 108 -5.26 1.45 2.39
CA ALA A 108 -5.53 2.87 2.30
C ALA A 108 -6.91 3.23 2.89
N GLN A 109 -7.93 2.44 2.58
CA GLN A 109 -9.25 2.59 3.16
C GLN A 109 -9.25 2.40 4.67
N ARG A 110 -8.59 1.34 5.16
CA ARG A 110 -8.56 1.06 6.60
C ARG A 110 -7.82 2.14 7.38
N ALA A 111 -6.69 2.62 6.87
CA ALA A 111 -5.96 3.73 7.48
C ALA A 111 -6.82 5.00 7.54
N HIS A 112 -7.55 5.31 6.46
CA HIS A 112 -8.50 6.42 6.44
C HIS A 112 -9.55 6.29 7.56
N GLN A 113 -10.16 5.11 7.72
CA GLN A 113 -11.16 4.85 8.77
C GLN A 113 -10.58 5.05 10.17
N LEU A 114 -9.39 4.50 10.45
CA LEU A 114 -8.73 4.63 11.74
C LEU A 114 -8.38 6.10 12.06
N ARG A 115 -7.85 6.82 11.06
CA ARG A 115 -7.51 8.24 11.22
C ARG A 115 -8.76 9.12 11.37
N GLN A 116 -9.80 8.83 10.62
CA GLN A 116 -11.08 9.56 10.72
C GLN A 116 -11.71 9.38 12.11
N GLY A 117 -11.64 8.17 12.65
CA GLY A 117 -12.26 7.80 13.91
C GLY A 117 -11.51 8.22 15.17
N SER A 118 -10.25 8.64 15.08
CA SER A 118 -9.44 8.90 16.27
C SER A 118 -8.54 10.13 16.13
N ALA A 119 -8.66 11.06 17.07
CA ALA A 119 -7.81 12.23 17.14
C ALA A 119 -6.35 11.87 17.46
N ILE A 120 -6.12 10.89 18.33
CA ILE A 120 -4.77 10.41 18.68
C ILE A 120 -4.07 9.84 17.45
N VAL A 121 -4.79 9.08 16.61
CA VAL A 121 -4.26 8.51 15.37
C VAL A 121 -3.86 9.61 14.37
N ARG A 122 -4.62 10.72 14.31
CA ARG A 122 -4.28 11.85 13.43
C ARG A 122 -3.06 12.64 13.88
N THR A 123 -2.85 12.78 15.17
CA THR A 123 -1.85 13.72 15.73
C THR A 123 -0.50 13.09 16.01
N LYS A 124 -0.42 11.78 16.25
CA LYS A 124 0.82 11.08 16.63
C LYS A 124 1.44 10.33 15.46
N ASP A 125 2.05 11.08 14.55
CA ASP A 125 2.80 10.50 13.44
C ASP A 125 4.21 11.11 13.34
N PRO A 126 5.20 10.56 14.07
CA PRO A 126 6.56 11.04 14.03
C PRO A 126 7.26 10.83 12.68
N TYR A 127 6.80 9.86 11.89
CA TYR A 127 7.42 9.49 10.61
C TYR A 127 6.66 10.01 9.39
N ARG A 128 5.48 10.59 9.59
CA ARG A 128 4.60 11.12 8.53
C ARG A 128 4.37 10.13 7.38
N LEU A 129 4.23 8.85 7.72
CA LEU A 129 3.91 7.83 6.71
C LEU A 129 2.48 7.92 6.20
N THR A 130 1.58 8.51 7.03
CA THR A 130 0.22 8.85 6.62
C THR A 130 -0.14 10.26 7.05
N GLU A 131 -0.94 10.95 6.23
CA GLU A 131 -1.46 12.28 6.51
C GLU A 131 -2.97 12.35 6.23
N GLY A 132 -3.67 13.19 6.96
CA GLY A 132 -5.12 13.39 6.83
C GLY A 132 -5.92 12.61 7.88
N PRO A 133 -7.25 12.46 7.70
CA PRO A 133 -8.00 12.96 6.54
C PRO A 133 -7.94 14.49 6.43
N LEU A 134 -7.60 14.99 5.24
CA LEU A 134 -7.71 16.41 4.89
C LEU A 134 -9.01 16.61 4.12
N ALA A 135 -9.76 17.65 4.46
CA ALA A 135 -11.02 17.96 3.79
C ALA A 135 -10.80 19.00 2.68
N PHE A 136 -11.38 18.77 1.52
CA PHE A 136 -11.34 19.67 0.37
C PHE A 136 -12.74 19.99 -0.11
N ARG A 137 -13.01 21.28 -0.31
CA ARG A 137 -14.23 21.77 -0.97
C ARG A 137 -13.94 21.97 -2.44
N CYS A 138 -14.63 21.20 -3.28
CA CYS A 138 -14.46 21.27 -4.74
C CYS A 138 -15.65 21.98 -5.40
N ASN A 139 -15.36 22.93 -6.28
CA ASN A 139 -16.39 23.67 -7.03
C ASN A 139 -17.17 22.68 -7.91
N GLY A 140 -18.51 22.70 -7.80
CA GLY A 140 -19.38 21.80 -8.55
C GLY A 140 -19.58 20.42 -7.93
N LEU A 141 -19.04 20.17 -6.73
CA LEU A 141 -19.30 18.96 -5.95
C LEU A 141 -20.04 19.31 -4.65
N ASN A 142 -21.23 18.76 -4.45
CA ASN A 142 -22.05 19.04 -3.27
C ASN A 142 -21.68 18.13 -2.08
N ALA A 143 -20.38 17.88 -1.90
CA ALA A 143 -19.82 17.13 -0.78
C ALA A 143 -18.34 17.51 -0.59
N LEU A 144 -17.83 17.40 0.62
CA LEU A 144 -16.40 17.50 0.85
C LEU A 144 -15.71 16.23 0.36
N VAL A 145 -14.51 16.39 -0.21
CA VAL A 145 -13.61 15.29 -0.52
C VAL A 145 -12.64 15.13 0.65
N SER A 146 -12.68 14.00 1.29
CA SER A 146 -11.78 13.64 2.38
C SER A 146 -10.61 12.83 1.83
N ALA A 147 -9.37 13.27 2.03
CA ALA A 147 -8.16 12.66 1.48
C ALA A 147 -7.23 12.17 2.58
N THR A 148 -6.81 10.91 2.49
CA THR A 148 -5.75 10.34 3.33
C THR A 148 -4.61 9.86 2.46
N PHE A 149 -3.42 10.36 2.73
CA PHE A 149 -2.20 10.10 1.96
C PHE A 149 -1.31 9.09 2.66
N PHE A 150 -0.66 8.25 1.85
CA PHE A 150 0.51 7.47 2.24
C PHE A 150 1.73 8.02 1.50
N THR A 151 2.80 8.32 2.23
CA THR A 151 4.07 8.82 1.70
C THR A 151 5.03 7.70 1.30
N THR A 152 4.48 6.55 0.87
CA THR A 152 5.25 5.44 0.29
C THR A 152 5.81 5.81 -1.08
N GLN A 153 6.63 4.93 -1.67
CA GLN A 153 7.14 5.07 -3.03
C GLN A 153 6.67 3.90 -3.92
N PRO A 154 5.75 4.16 -4.87
CA PRO A 154 5.02 5.41 -5.11
C PRO A 154 4.05 5.77 -3.98
N GLY A 155 3.69 7.07 -3.87
CA GLY A 155 2.69 7.53 -2.92
C GLY A 155 1.29 7.01 -3.26
N VAL A 156 0.40 7.00 -2.26
CA VAL A 156 -1.00 6.61 -2.41
C VAL A 156 -1.90 7.65 -1.78
N VAL A 157 -3.03 7.95 -2.38
CA VAL A 157 -4.10 8.72 -1.75
C VAL A 157 -5.41 7.94 -1.79
N TYR A 158 -6.09 7.87 -0.66
CA TYR A 158 -7.48 7.43 -0.57
C TYR A 158 -8.39 8.65 -0.50
N LEU A 159 -9.32 8.74 -1.42
CA LEU A 159 -10.32 9.80 -1.49
C LEU A 159 -11.70 9.23 -1.14
N ALA A 160 -12.45 9.96 -0.32
CA ALA A 160 -13.84 9.65 0.00
C ALA A 160 -14.70 10.91 -0.11
N TRP A 161 -15.87 10.81 -0.73
CA TRP A 161 -16.87 11.90 -0.84
C TRP A 161 -18.26 11.31 -0.94
N ALA A 162 -19.23 11.87 -0.24
CA ALA A 162 -20.57 11.32 -0.15
C ALA A 162 -20.55 9.79 0.08
N ASN A 163 -21.09 9.01 -0.84
CA ASN A 163 -21.11 7.53 -0.78
C ASN A 163 -20.09 6.89 -1.74
N SER A 164 -19.09 7.65 -2.18
CA SER A 164 -18.09 7.19 -3.13
C SER A 164 -16.69 7.24 -2.52
N SER A 165 -15.81 6.36 -2.99
CA SER A 165 -14.40 6.39 -2.63
C SER A 165 -13.54 5.78 -3.73
N ILE A 166 -12.26 6.16 -3.76
CA ILE A 166 -11.28 5.63 -4.70
C ILE A 166 -9.87 5.69 -4.10
N THR A 167 -9.05 4.73 -4.42
CA THR A 167 -7.61 4.75 -4.15
C THR A 167 -6.86 5.10 -5.42
N LEU A 168 -5.99 6.10 -5.35
CA LEU A 168 -5.18 6.56 -6.46
C LEU A 168 -3.70 6.38 -6.11
N ASN A 169 -2.90 6.03 -7.12
CA ASN A 169 -1.44 5.89 -6.99
C ASN A 169 -0.75 7.11 -7.56
N GLN A 170 0.33 7.55 -6.92
CA GLN A 170 1.17 8.61 -7.41
C GLN A 170 1.80 8.21 -8.74
N VAL A 171 1.81 9.14 -9.68
CA VAL A 171 2.44 8.99 -10.99
C VAL A 171 3.46 10.12 -11.21
N PRO A 172 4.47 9.92 -12.08
CA PRO A 172 5.36 11.00 -12.48
C PRO A 172 4.57 12.20 -13.04
N SER A 173 4.94 13.41 -12.62
CA SER A 173 4.32 14.66 -13.06
C SER A 173 5.37 15.78 -13.09
N ASP A 174 5.32 16.61 -14.13
CA ASP A 174 6.19 17.79 -14.26
C ASP A 174 5.68 18.96 -13.41
N VAL A 175 4.42 18.90 -12.96
CA VAL A 175 3.78 19.96 -12.17
C VAL A 175 3.10 19.35 -10.95
N GLY A 176 3.63 19.66 -9.77
CA GLY A 176 3.07 19.22 -8.50
C GLY A 176 3.06 17.71 -8.30
N THR A 177 2.23 17.26 -7.38
CA THR A 177 2.06 15.83 -7.08
C THR A 177 0.76 15.34 -7.69
N GLN A 178 0.84 14.35 -8.56
CA GLN A 178 -0.33 13.77 -9.24
C GLN A 178 -0.56 12.34 -8.86
N TYR A 179 -1.84 12.01 -8.64
CA TYR A 179 -2.33 10.66 -8.36
C TYR A 179 -3.38 10.28 -9.41
N ILE A 180 -3.31 9.04 -9.89
CA ILE A 180 -4.26 8.49 -10.86
C ILE A 180 -4.75 7.12 -10.39
N GLY A 181 -6.01 6.82 -10.64
CA GLY A 181 -6.63 5.53 -10.44
C GLY A 181 -7.84 5.35 -11.32
N LYS A 182 -8.35 4.14 -11.40
CA LYS A 182 -9.54 3.81 -12.19
C LYS A 182 -10.39 2.76 -11.50
N ASP A 183 -11.68 2.83 -11.77
CA ASP A 183 -12.66 1.78 -11.46
C ASP A 183 -13.52 1.46 -12.69
N LEU A 184 -14.65 0.81 -12.48
CA LEU A 184 -15.60 0.48 -13.57
C LEU A 184 -16.26 1.71 -14.19
N GLN A 185 -16.26 2.86 -13.49
CA GLN A 185 -16.84 4.12 -13.98
C GLN A 185 -15.86 4.88 -14.88
N GLY A 186 -14.54 4.66 -14.69
CA GLY A 186 -13.50 5.29 -15.50
C GLY A 186 -12.28 5.73 -14.69
N THR A 187 -11.58 6.74 -15.21
CA THR A 187 -10.34 7.25 -14.63
C THR A 187 -10.60 8.46 -13.73
N TYR A 188 -9.92 8.47 -12.59
CA TYR A 188 -9.88 9.57 -11.63
C TYR A 188 -8.48 10.16 -11.57
N SER A 189 -8.38 11.45 -11.35
CA SER A 189 -7.11 12.10 -11.05
C SER A 189 -7.25 13.09 -9.89
N PHE A 190 -6.21 13.19 -9.08
CA PHE A 190 -6.10 14.15 -8.00
C PHE A 190 -4.70 14.77 -8.07
N ARG A 191 -4.61 16.08 -8.23
CA ARG A 191 -3.35 16.78 -8.36
C ARG A 191 -3.26 17.93 -7.38
N GLN A 192 -2.16 17.96 -6.63
CA GLN A 192 -1.78 19.09 -5.79
C GLN A 192 -0.78 19.96 -6.53
N ASP A 193 -1.07 21.24 -6.66
CA ASP A 193 -0.27 22.22 -7.36
C ASP A 193 -0.18 23.49 -6.51
N GLY A 194 0.92 23.65 -5.78
CA GLY A 194 1.08 24.75 -4.83
C GLY A 194 -0.03 24.76 -3.78
N SER A 195 -0.83 25.84 -3.77
CA SER A 195 -1.96 25.99 -2.83
C SER A 195 -3.28 25.40 -3.31
N GLY A 196 -3.32 24.91 -4.56
CA GLY A 196 -4.53 24.42 -5.23
C GLY A 196 -4.57 22.89 -5.33
N VAL A 197 -5.77 22.40 -5.45
CA VAL A 197 -6.04 20.98 -5.74
C VAL A 197 -6.98 20.89 -6.92
N LEU A 198 -6.66 20.02 -7.85
CA LEU A 198 -7.49 19.68 -8.98
C LEU A 198 -7.96 18.25 -8.83
N PHE A 199 -9.27 18.03 -8.83
CA PHE A 199 -9.89 16.72 -8.78
C PHE A 199 -10.72 16.48 -10.03
N GLN A 200 -10.54 15.33 -10.65
CA GLN A 200 -11.33 14.88 -11.78
C GLN A 200 -11.88 13.48 -11.51
N LYS A 201 -13.17 13.32 -11.74
CA LYS A 201 -13.88 12.03 -11.69
C LYS A 201 -14.52 11.73 -13.04
N PRO A 202 -14.85 10.46 -13.36
CA PRO A 202 -15.53 10.10 -14.60
C PRO A 202 -16.82 10.91 -14.79
N GLY A 203 -17.06 11.35 -16.04
CA GLY A 203 -18.25 12.11 -16.40
C GLY A 203 -18.27 13.57 -15.89
N SER A 204 -17.19 14.07 -15.28
CA SER A 204 -17.07 15.48 -14.90
C SER A 204 -15.87 16.16 -15.58
N GLY A 205 -15.94 17.49 -15.67
CA GLY A 205 -14.74 18.30 -15.92
C GLY A 205 -13.79 18.30 -14.70
N ILE A 206 -12.68 19.03 -14.84
CA ILE A 206 -11.73 19.24 -13.74
C ILE A 206 -12.39 20.16 -12.71
N LEU A 207 -12.43 19.74 -11.46
CA LEU A 207 -12.94 20.48 -10.33
C LEU A 207 -11.77 21.14 -9.59
N THR A 208 -11.85 22.44 -9.38
CA THR A 208 -10.89 23.17 -8.51
C THR A 208 -11.34 23.02 -7.07
N CYS A 209 -10.43 22.60 -6.20
CA CYS A 209 -10.70 22.36 -4.78
C CYS A 209 -9.79 23.22 -3.89
N THR A 210 -10.32 23.66 -2.77
CA THR A 210 -9.60 24.34 -1.69
C THR A 210 -9.61 23.50 -0.44
N ALA A 211 -8.48 23.47 0.28
CA ALA A 211 -8.40 22.79 1.57
C ALA A 211 -9.29 23.54 2.59
N GLU A 212 -10.08 22.78 3.35
CA GLU A 212 -10.78 23.31 4.52
C GLU A 212 -9.78 23.46 5.67
N PRO A 213 -9.93 24.48 6.53
CA PRO A 213 -9.10 24.61 7.72
C PRO A 213 -9.20 23.37 8.60
N THR A 214 -8.06 22.88 9.06
CA THR A 214 -8.02 21.85 10.11
C THR A 214 -8.37 22.51 11.43
N GLY A 215 -9.51 22.13 12.04
CA GLY A 215 -9.92 22.58 13.37
C GLY A 215 -9.07 21.98 14.48
#